data_6a417a3ce9327748153c704f237e619d
#
_entry.id   6a417a3ce9327748153c704f237e619d
#
_cell.length_a   1.000
_cell.length_b   1.000
_cell.length_c   1.000
_cell.angle_alpha   90.00
_cell.angle_beta   90.00
_cell.angle_gamma   90.00
#
_symmetry.space_group_name_H-M   'P 1'
#
loop_
_entity.id
_entity.type
_entity.pdbx_description
1 polymer ?
#
loop_
_entity_poly.entity_id
_entity_poly.type
_entity_poly.pdbx_seq_one_letter_code
_entity_poly.pdbx_strand_id
1 'polypeptide(L)'
;LLINFWATWCGACREEMASMQNLYSELRSDGLEVLAVSIDRWNEDRIQEYVKDKNLTFPVLLDQNQEVRKKYHVMGLPTSYLVDGEGKIRGFASGARDWDSQDSKEMMMSLKGIATPESLSANRLSLRVD
;
A
#
# COMPACT_ATOMS: atom_id res chain seq x y z
N LEU A 1 -7.51 -0.26 -1.70
CA LEU A 1 -6.14 -0.18 -2.19
C LEU A 1 -5.21 0.28 -1.08
N LEU A 2 -4.14 -0.43 -0.91
CA LEU A 2 -3.06 -0.08 0.00
C LEU A 2 -1.86 0.35 -0.85
N ILE A 3 -1.42 1.59 -0.68
CA ILE A 3 -0.21 2.09 -1.33
C ILE A 3 0.88 2.18 -0.27
N ASN A 4 1.96 1.44 -0.45
CA ASN A 4 3.05 1.36 0.52
C ASN A 4 4.35 1.86 -0.11
N PHE A 5 4.96 2.87 0.50
CA PHE A 5 6.27 3.38 0.08
C PHE A 5 7.35 2.71 0.91
N TRP A 6 8.33 2.12 0.23
CA TRP A 6 9.35 1.31 0.88
C TRP A 6 10.69 1.37 0.12
N ALA A 7 11.70 0.75 0.69
CA ALA A 7 12.99 0.56 0.05
C ALA A 7 13.64 -0.72 0.56
N THR A 8 14.48 -1.33 -0.27
CA THR A 8 15.17 -2.56 0.11
C THR A 8 16.15 -2.38 1.27
N TRP A 9 16.66 -1.18 1.45
CA TRP A 9 17.59 -0.84 2.54
C TRP A 9 16.89 -0.43 3.84
N CYS A 10 15.57 -0.37 3.85
CA CYS A 10 14.80 0.06 5.02
C CYS A 10 14.40 -1.15 5.86
N GLY A 11 14.97 -1.29 7.05
CA GLY A 11 14.70 -2.41 7.95
C GLY A 11 13.24 -2.52 8.37
N ALA A 12 12.63 -1.41 8.77
CA ALA A 12 11.23 -1.38 9.18
C ALA A 12 10.30 -1.75 8.01
N CYS A 13 10.65 -1.35 6.79
CA CYS A 13 9.89 -1.72 5.60
C CYS A 13 9.89 -3.24 5.40
N ARG A 14 11.06 -3.86 5.56
CA ARG A 14 11.18 -5.32 5.40
C ARG A 14 10.39 -6.07 6.46
N GLU A 15 10.29 -5.52 7.67
CA GLU A 15 9.55 -6.16 8.76
C GLU A 15 8.07 -6.34 8.44
N GLU A 16 7.46 -5.40 7.71
CA GLU A 16 6.02 -5.48 7.44
C GLU A 16 5.66 -6.22 6.16
N MET A 17 6.63 -6.56 5.31
CA MET A 17 6.35 -7.16 4.00
C MET A 17 5.63 -8.49 4.10
N ALA A 18 5.99 -9.35 5.05
CA ALA A 18 5.35 -10.65 5.22
C ALA A 18 3.87 -10.49 5.61
N SER A 19 3.56 -9.60 6.56
CA SER A 19 2.18 -9.38 6.96
C SER A 19 1.37 -8.72 5.85
N MET A 20 1.97 -7.84 5.07
CA MET A 20 1.32 -7.20 3.94
C MET A 20 1.00 -8.21 2.85
N GLN A 21 1.92 -9.14 2.58
CA GLN A 21 1.68 -10.23 1.64
C GLN A 21 0.55 -11.14 2.12
N ASN A 22 0.52 -11.46 3.41
CA ASN A 22 -0.56 -12.27 3.99
C ASN A 22 -1.92 -11.58 3.82
N LEU A 23 -1.98 -10.29 4.10
CA LEU A 23 -3.19 -9.50 3.91
C LEU A 23 -3.64 -9.55 2.44
N TYR A 24 -2.70 -9.32 1.54
CA TYR A 24 -2.97 -9.33 0.10
C TYR A 24 -3.51 -10.68 -0.36
N SER A 25 -2.83 -11.76 0.04
CA SER A 25 -3.23 -13.12 -0.35
C SER A 25 -4.63 -13.47 0.15
N GLU A 26 -4.98 -13.01 1.33
CA GLU A 26 -6.28 -13.29 1.94
C GLU A 26 -7.41 -12.47 1.34
N LEU A 27 -7.17 -11.18 1.07
CA LEU A 27 -8.24 -10.26 0.68
C LEU A 27 -8.27 -9.90 -0.81
N ARG A 28 -7.31 -10.36 -1.62
CA ARG A 28 -7.29 -10.01 -3.04
C ARG A 28 -8.54 -10.47 -3.78
N SER A 29 -9.07 -11.64 -3.44
CA SER A 29 -10.30 -12.15 -4.05
C SER A 29 -11.52 -11.31 -3.65
N ASP A 30 -11.41 -10.58 -2.54
CA ASP A 30 -12.42 -9.64 -2.08
C ASP A 30 -12.22 -8.24 -2.66
N GLY A 31 -11.24 -8.06 -3.52
CA GLY A 31 -11.01 -6.79 -4.21
C GLY A 31 -9.88 -5.93 -3.65
N LEU A 32 -9.13 -6.43 -2.66
CA LEU A 32 -7.97 -5.68 -2.16
C LEU A 32 -6.86 -5.64 -3.20
N GLU A 33 -6.32 -4.46 -3.44
CA GLU A 33 -5.12 -4.26 -4.22
C GLU A 33 -4.04 -3.64 -3.33
N VAL A 34 -2.79 -4.05 -3.57
CA VAL A 34 -1.62 -3.50 -2.90
C VAL A 34 -0.64 -3.04 -3.97
N LEU A 35 -0.17 -1.81 -3.84
CA LEU A 35 0.89 -1.26 -4.69
C LEU A 35 2.06 -0.89 -3.79
N ALA A 36 3.16 -1.61 -3.92
CA ALA A 36 4.37 -1.32 -3.18
C ALA A 36 5.28 -0.46 -4.06
N VAL A 37 5.47 0.79 -3.66
CA VAL A 37 6.25 1.76 -4.43
C VAL A 37 7.64 1.86 -3.81
N SER A 38 8.64 1.34 -4.53
CA SER A 38 10.04 1.39 -4.10
C SER A 38 10.64 2.74 -4.44
N ILE A 39 11.26 3.36 -3.45
CA ILE A 39 12.03 4.60 -3.66
C ILE A 39 13.53 4.34 -3.85
N ASP A 40 13.91 3.09 -4.01
CA ASP A 40 15.31 2.76 -4.35
C ASP A 40 15.73 3.50 -5.63
N ARG A 41 16.86 4.14 -5.58
CA ARG A 41 17.35 4.91 -6.73
C ARG A 41 18.07 4.04 -7.76
N TRP A 42 18.67 2.97 -7.27
CA TRP A 42 19.47 2.06 -8.10
C TRP A 42 19.15 0.62 -7.73
N ASN A 43 19.74 -0.31 -8.45
CA ASN A 43 19.66 -1.74 -8.17
C ASN A 43 18.26 -2.31 -8.33
N GLU A 44 17.67 -2.08 -9.50
CA GLU A 44 16.39 -2.72 -9.86
C GLU A 44 16.48 -4.24 -9.69
N ASP A 45 17.62 -4.83 -10.04
CA ASP A 45 17.83 -6.27 -9.87
C ASP A 45 17.73 -6.69 -8.42
N ARG A 46 18.18 -5.86 -7.49
CA ARG A 46 18.09 -6.12 -6.07
C ARG A 46 16.63 -6.11 -5.59
N ILE A 47 15.83 -5.22 -6.13
CA ILE A 47 14.40 -5.17 -5.82
C ILE A 47 13.73 -6.44 -6.32
N GLN A 48 14.00 -6.84 -7.55
CA GLN A 48 13.45 -8.06 -8.13
C GLN A 48 13.87 -9.30 -7.36
N GLU A 49 15.12 -9.37 -6.96
CA GLU A 49 15.63 -10.47 -6.14
C GLU A 49 14.92 -10.53 -4.79
N TYR A 50 14.76 -9.40 -4.13
CA TYR A 50 14.05 -9.31 -2.87
C TYR A 50 12.61 -9.81 -2.99
N VAL A 51 11.90 -9.31 -4.00
CA VAL A 51 10.51 -9.70 -4.30
C VAL A 51 10.39 -11.20 -4.50
N LYS A 52 11.31 -11.77 -5.27
CA LYS A 52 11.34 -13.21 -5.54
C LYS A 52 11.64 -14.02 -4.28
N ASP A 53 12.67 -13.63 -3.53
CA ASP A 53 13.08 -14.35 -2.33
C ASP A 53 12.00 -14.35 -1.26
N LYS A 54 11.24 -13.28 -1.15
CA LYS A 54 10.16 -13.14 -0.18
C LYS A 54 8.79 -13.62 -0.70
N ASN A 55 8.75 -14.09 -1.93
CA ASN A 55 7.52 -14.56 -2.57
C ASN A 55 6.40 -13.51 -2.54
N LEU A 56 6.75 -12.25 -2.80
CA LEU A 56 5.78 -11.18 -2.85
C LEU A 56 5.05 -11.23 -4.19
N THR A 57 3.72 -11.25 -4.16
CA THR A 57 2.90 -11.35 -5.38
C THR A 57 2.12 -10.09 -5.71
N PHE A 58 2.09 -9.12 -4.79
CA PHE A 58 1.50 -7.81 -5.11
C PHE A 58 2.41 -7.02 -6.06
N PRO A 59 1.86 -6.11 -6.86
CA PRO A 59 2.66 -5.27 -7.75
C PRO A 59 3.67 -4.42 -7.00
N VAL A 60 4.89 -4.37 -7.52
CA VAL A 60 5.96 -3.52 -7.01
C VAL A 60 6.32 -2.53 -8.10
N LEU A 61 6.20 -1.25 -7.79
CA LEU A 61 6.47 -0.16 -8.71
C LEU A 61 7.77 0.52 -8.33
N LEU A 62 8.43 1.10 -9.31
CA LEU A 62 9.71 1.76 -9.12
C LEU A 62 9.55 3.28 -9.22
N ASP A 63 9.98 3.99 -8.19
CA ASP A 63 9.98 5.45 -8.15
C ASP A 63 11.43 5.94 -7.98
N GLN A 64 12.27 5.61 -8.95
CA GLN A 64 13.72 5.80 -8.87
C GLN A 64 14.13 7.26 -8.69
N ASN A 65 13.42 8.18 -9.30
CA ASN A 65 13.68 9.62 -9.14
C ASN A 65 12.84 10.27 -8.02
N GLN A 66 12.09 9.45 -7.30
CA GLN A 66 11.30 9.86 -6.14
C GLN A 66 10.23 10.93 -6.43
N GLU A 67 9.72 10.97 -7.64
CA GLU A 67 8.68 11.91 -8.03
C GLU A 67 7.34 11.62 -7.34
N VAL A 68 6.95 10.33 -7.30
CA VAL A 68 5.71 9.92 -6.66
C VAL A 68 5.80 10.13 -5.16
N ARG A 69 6.94 9.77 -4.58
CA ARG A 69 7.21 10.02 -3.17
C ARG A 69 6.98 11.49 -2.79
N LYS A 70 7.48 12.41 -3.62
CA LYS A 70 7.32 13.85 -3.40
C LYS A 70 5.87 14.28 -3.51
N LYS A 71 5.14 13.77 -4.48
CA LYS A 71 3.72 14.09 -4.65
C LYS A 71 2.90 13.68 -3.44
N TYR A 72 3.21 12.55 -2.84
CA TYR A 72 2.49 12.05 -1.68
C TYR A 72 3.05 12.59 -0.36
N HIS A 73 4.05 13.48 -0.41
CA HIS A 73 4.66 14.09 0.78
C HIS A 73 5.19 13.06 1.77
N VAL A 74 5.78 11.98 1.24
CA VAL A 74 6.34 10.92 2.07
C VAL A 74 7.67 11.39 2.66
N MET A 75 7.72 11.54 3.97
CA MET A 75 8.90 12.02 4.68
C MET A 75 9.75 10.90 5.24
N GLY A 76 9.16 9.80 5.62
CA GLY A 76 9.87 8.65 6.18
C GLY A 76 9.34 7.34 5.63
N LEU A 77 10.03 6.24 5.93
CA LEU A 77 9.65 4.92 5.47
C LEU A 77 9.50 3.94 6.65
N PRO A 78 8.60 3.00 6.54
CA PRO A 78 7.56 2.90 5.52
C PRO A 78 6.45 3.92 5.75
N THR A 79 5.78 4.31 4.68
CA THR A 79 4.57 5.13 4.74
C THR A 79 3.51 4.46 3.88
N SER A 80 2.31 4.33 4.40
CA SER A 80 1.23 3.67 3.70
C SER A 80 -0.01 4.55 3.66
N TYR A 81 -0.71 4.50 2.53
CA TYR A 81 -1.98 5.17 2.34
C TYR A 81 -3.06 4.15 2.05
N LEU A 82 -4.21 4.35 2.67
CA LEU A 82 -5.40 3.53 2.45
C LEU A 82 -6.33 4.30 1.53
N VAL A 83 -6.68 3.68 0.42
CA VAL A 83 -7.49 4.31 -0.63
C VAL A 83 -8.76 3.49 -0.81
N ASP A 84 -9.91 4.15 -0.82
CA ASP A 84 -11.20 3.46 -0.99
C ASP A 84 -11.49 3.15 -2.47
N GLY A 85 -12.64 2.53 -2.72
CA GLY A 85 -13.05 2.14 -4.07
C GLY A 85 -13.28 3.29 -5.03
N GLU A 86 -13.33 4.53 -4.53
CA GLU A 86 -13.49 5.72 -5.35
C GLU A 86 -12.17 6.46 -5.60
N GLY A 87 -11.05 5.93 -5.08
CA GLY A 87 -9.75 6.55 -5.23
C GLY A 87 -9.46 7.65 -4.22
N LYS A 88 -10.18 7.66 -3.10
CA LYS A 88 -9.99 8.67 -2.04
C LYS A 88 -9.12 8.11 -0.93
N ILE A 89 -8.20 8.92 -0.43
CA ILE A 89 -7.39 8.54 0.72
C ILE A 89 -8.26 8.56 1.97
N ARG A 90 -8.32 7.41 2.65
CA ARG A 90 -9.11 7.24 3.88
C ARG A 90 -8.25 7.01 5.10
N GLY A 91 -6.98 6.73 4.92
CA GLY A 91 -6.10 6.48 6.04
C GLY A 91 -4.64 6.62 5.67
N PHE A 92 -3.84 6.73 6.71
CA PHE A 92 -2.41 6.94 6.60
C PHE A 92 -1.73 6.20 7.75
N ALA A 93 -0.67 5.49 7.45
CA ALA A 93 0.14 4.81 8.45
C ALA A 93 1.61 5.17 8.25
N SER A 94 2.23 5.67 9.30
CA SER A 94 3.66 5.97 9.33
C SER A 94 4.37 4.93 10.17
N GLY A 95 5.42 4.35 9.62
CA GLY A 95 6.16 3.28 10.28
C GLY A 95 5.57 1.89 10.00
N ALA A 96 6.30 0.86 10.44
CA ALA A 96 5.90 -0.52 10.21
C ALA A 96 4.61 -0.86 10.96
N ARG A 97 3.77 -1.67 10.32
CA ARG A 97 2.50 -2.11 10.88
C ARG A 97 2.31 -3.60 10.60
N ASP A 98 1.60 -4.25 11.50
CA ASP A 98 1.18 -5.63 11.30
C ASP A 98 -0.10 -5.64 10.44
N TRP A 99 0.08 -5.84 9.14
CA TRP A 99 -1.02 -5.74 8.19
C TRP A 99 -1.96 -6.93 8.19
N ASP A 100 -1.57 -8.06 8.74
CA ASP A 100 -2.44 -9.24 8.83
C ASP A 100 -3.09 -9.41 10.19
N SER A 101 -3.04 -8.40 11.05
CA SER A 101 -3.80 -8.39 12.30
C SER A 101 -5.30 -8.30 12.01
N GLN A 102 -6.11 -8.73 12.96
CA GLN A 102 -7.56 -8.65 12.81
C GLN A 102 -8.01 -7.21 12.60
N ASP A 103 -7.43 -6.25 13.34
CA ASP A 103 -7.75 -4.84 13.20
C ASP A 103 -7.45 -4.32 11.78
N SER A 104 -6.30 -4.71 11.23
CA SER A 104 -5.95 -4.29 9.87
C SER A 104 -6.90 -4.88 8.84
N LYS A 105 -7.27 -6.14 8.99
CA LYS A 105 -8.22 -6.80 8.09
C LYS A 105 -9.59 -6.12 8.14
N GLU A 106 -10.08 -5.85 9.32
CA GLU A 106 -11.37 -5.16 9.49
C GLU A 106 -11.35 -3.76 8.89
N MET A 107 -10.26 -3.05 9.08
CA MET A 107 -10.08 -1.73 8.49
C MET A 107 -10.13 -1.80 6.97
N MET A 108 -9.42 -2.75 6.36
CA MET A 108 -9.42 -2.91 4.90
C MET A 108 -10.78 -3.34 4.38
N MET A 109 -11.46 -4.23 5.08
CA MET A 109 -12.82 -4.67 4.72
C MET A 109 -13.82 -3.50 4.82
N SER A 110 -13.65 -2.64 5.81
CA SER A 110 -14.46 -1.44 5.96
C SER A 110 -14.32 -0.50 4.76
N LEU A 111 -13.11 -0.32 4.25
CA LEU A 111 -12.87 0.50 3.06
C LEU A 111 -13.56 -0.08 1.83
N LYS A 112 -13.50 -1.39 1.69
CA LYS A 112 -14.18 -2.09 0.60
C LYS A 112 -15.70 -1.90 0.70
N GLY A 113 -16.25 -1.98 1.91
CA GLY A 113 -17.68 -1.81 2.17
C GLY A 113 -18.21 -0.43 1.79
N ILE A 114 -17.33 0.57 1.72
CA ILE A 114 -17.72 1.94 1.32
C ILE A 114 -18.00 2.02 -0.19
N ALA A 115 -17.43 1.11 -0.98
CA ALA A 115 -17.59 1.12 -2.43
C ALA A 115 -18.91 0.48 -2.88
N THR A 116 -20.01 0.86 -2.30
CA THR A 116 -21.35 0.52 -2.79
C THR A 116 -21.82 1.59 -3.77
N PRO A 117 -22.78 1.30 -4.65
CA PRO A 117 -23.31 2.34 -5.55
C PRO A 117 -23.78 3.58 -4.81
N GLU A 118 -24.39 3.40 -3.65
CA GLU A 118 -24.88 4.50 -2.83
C GLU A 118 -23.72 5.30 -2.23
N SER A 119 -22.71 4.60 -1.71
CA SER A 119 -21.52 5.23 -1.16
C SER A 119 -20.74 5.99 -2.24
N LEU A 120 -20.68 5.44 -3.44
CA LEU A 120 -20.02 6.10 -4.58
C LEU A 120 -20.69 7.42 -4.89
N SER A 121 -22.01 7.43 -4.88
CA SER A 121 -22.78 8.64 -5.13
C SER A 121 -22.53 9.69 -4.05
N ALA A 122 -22.59 9.27 -2.78
CA ALA A 122 -22.41 10.16 -1.64
C ALA A 122 -20.99 10.71 -1.54
N ASN A 123 -19.99 9.92 -1.92
CA ASN A 123 -18.58 10.27 -1.74
C ASN A 123 -17.93 10.98 -2.93
N ARG A 124 -18.65 11.18 -4.01
CA ARG A 124 -18.10 11.83 -5.20
C ARG A 124 -17.54 13.23 -4.95
N LEU A 125 -18.09 13.91 -3.97
CA LEU A 125 -17.70 15.27 -3.64
C LEU A 125 -16.55 15.34 -2.64
N SER A 126 -16.09 14.19 -2.14
CA SER A 126 -14.96 14.16 -1.21
C SER A 126 -13.66 14.47 -1.93
N LEU A 127 -12.68 14.92 -1.15
CA LEU A 127 -11.36 15.22 -1.69
C LEU A 127 -10.70 13.97 -2.26
N ARG A 128 -10.07 14.14 -3.40
CA ARG A 128 -9.32 13.07 -4.04
C ARG A 128 -7.84 13.21 -3.75
N VAL A 129 -7.12 12.12 -3.98
CA VAL A 129 -5.67 12.13 -3.98
C VAL A 129 -5.19 12.85 -5.24
N ASP A 130 -4.37 13.84 -5.07
CA ASP A 130 -3.75 14.54 -6.18
C ASP A 130 -2.30 14.11 -6.37
#